data_654e3388fa9b27e3af60bbbc0f257310
#
_entry.id   654e3388fa9b27e3af60bbbc0f257310
#
_cell.length_a   1.000
_cell.length_b   1.000
_cell.length_c   1.000
_cell.angle_alpha   90.00
_cell.angle_beta   90.00
_cell.angle_gamma   90.00
#
_symmetry.space_group_name_H-M   'P 1'
#
loop_
_entity.id
_entity.type
_entity.pdbx_description
1 polymer ?
#
loop_
_entity_poly.entity_id
_entity_poly.type
_entity_poly.pdbx_seq_one_letter_code
_entity_poly.pdbx_strand_id
1 'polypeptide(L)'
;HTPSETHPEIVEALLRSGVPVLVDKPLATDAATARGLVSLATELGVSLMVGFNRRYAPAYHDLAGWADRDVVSLHKHRSEEPGPARAMVFDDFIHVIDTLRFLVPSSMGDLAVATHVTGDGRCRRLAVQFTGEGRLAVGIMSWTAGMAHEVLDVIGDGRRRQVIDLADIVDFAGEERVSPRDGWASAPELRGFAAMCGEFLGSVRGGRLLDASDALLTHEVCERVVRSAAVRGEPHDPA
;
A
#
# COMPACT_ATOMS: atom_id res chain seq x y z
N HIS A 1 -16.82 -7.88 5.48
CA HIS A 1 -15.59 -8.21 4.75
C HIS A 1 -15.67 -9.66 4.28
N THR A 2 -15.31 -9.88 3.03
CA THR A 2 -15.16 -11.22 2.44
C THR A 2 -13.66 -11.56 2.39
N PRO A 3 -13.27 -12.85 2.41
CA PRO A 3 -11.88 -13.26 2.21
C PRO A 3 -11.32 -12.76 0.87
N SER A 4 -10.03 -12.41 0.82
CA SER A 4 -9.37 -11.85 -0.37
C SER A 4 -9.50 -12.74 -1.62
N GLU A 5 -9.56 -14.06 -1.42
CA GLU A 5 -9.72 -15.05 -2.49
C GLU A 5 -11.08 -14.96 -3.19
N THR A 6 -12.11 -14.41 -2.52
CA THR A 6 -13.46 -14.26 -3.09
C THR A 6 -13.66 -12.95 -3.83
N HIS A 7 -12.76 -11.98 -3.67
CA HIS A 7 -12.88 -10.68 -4.33
C HIS A 7 -13.03 -10.78 -5.85
N PRO A 8 -12.22 -11.57 -6.57
CA PRO A 8 -12.31 -11.61 -8.04
C PRO A 8 -13.69 -12.02 -8.55
N GLU A 9 -14.28 -13.08 -8.00
CA GLU A 9 -15.59 -13.57 -8.44
C GLU A 9 -16.68 -12.53 -8.17
N ILE A 10 -16.68 -11.94 -6.98
CA ILE A 10 -17.68 -10.94 -6.58
C ILE A 10 -17.55 -9.67 -7.44
N VAL A 11 -16.33 -9.18 -7.62
CA VAL A 11 -16.06 -7.98 -8.42
C VAL A 11 -16.46 -8.20 -9.87
N GLU A 12 -16.09 -9.34 -10.48
CA GLU A 12 -16.49 -9.66 -11.84
C GLU A 12 -18.02 -9.69 -12.03
N ALA A 13 -18.73 -10.34 -11.12
CA ALA A 13 -20.20 -10.41 -11.18
C ALA A 13 -20.86 -9.03 -11.09
N LEU A 14 -20.36 -8.14 -10.22
CA LEU A 14 -20.86 -6.78 -10.06
C LEU A 14 -20.56 -5.92 -11.31
N LEU A 15 -19.32 -5.98 -11.82
CA LEU A 15 -18.93 -5.25 -13.04
C LEU A 15 -19.78 -5.66 -14.24
N ARG A 16 -20.01 -6.98 -14.46
CA ARG A 16 -20.88 -7.48 -15.53
C ARG A 16 -22.34 -7.06 -15.37
N SER A 17 -22.75 -6.77 -14.16
CA SER A 17 -24.08 -6.21 -13.86
C SER A 17 -24.15 -4.69 -13.99
N GLY A 18 -23.07 -4.01 -14.39
CA GLY A 18 -22.99 -2.56 -14.52
C GLY A 18 -22.95 -1.81 -13.18
N VAL A 19 -22.62 -2.50 -12.09
CA VAL A 19 -22.59 -1.91 -10.74
C VAL A 19 -21.20 -1.37 -10.44
N PRO A 20 -21.04 -0.05 -10.13
CA PRO A 20 -19.78 0.52 -9.65
C PRO A 20 -19.26 -0.20 -8.39
N VAL A 21 -17.97 -0.51 -8.34
CA VAL A 21 -17.38 -1.31 -7.27
C VAL A 21 -16.28 -0.56 -6.53
N LEU A 22 -16.40 -0.49 -5.20
CA LEU A 22 -15.30 -0.24 -4.28
C LEU A 22 -14.99 -1.56 -3.57
N VAL A 23 -13.84 -2.14 -3.83
CA VAL A 23 -13.39 -3.40 -3.21
C VAL A 23 -12.25 -3.13 -2.25
N ASP A 24 -12.20 -3.82 -1.10
CA ASP A 24 -11.03 -3.75 -0.22
C ASP A 24 -9.78 -4.33 -0.91
N LYS A 25 -8.61 -3.92 -0.45
CA LYS A 25 -7.34 -4.49 -0.93
C LYS A 25 -7.14 -5.94 -0.39
N PRO A 26 -6.45 -6.81 -1.11
CA PRO A 26 -6.10 -6.69 -2.52
C PRO A 26 -7.30 -6.90 -3.44
N LEU A 27 -7.25 -6.36 -4.65
CA LEU A 27 -8.25 -6.68 -5.68
C LEU A 27 -8.24 -8.17 -6.02
N ALA A 28 -7.04 -8.75 -6.08
CA ALA A 28 -6.78 -10.18 -6.22
C ALA A 28 -5.44 -10.52 -5.58
N THR A 29 -5.20 -11.80 -5.30
CA THR A 29 -3.95 -12.30 -4.70
C THR A 29 -2.85 -12.57 -5.71
N ASP A 30 -3.03 -12.15 -6.97
CA ASP A 30 -2.05 -12.17 -8.06
C ASP A 30 -2.34 -11.05 -9.08
N ALA A 31 -1.28 -10.62 -9.78
CA ALA A 31 -1.38 -9.49 -10.71
C ALA A 31 -2.12 -9.85 -12.01
N ALA A 32 -2.15 -11.10 -12.44
CA ALA A 32 -2.82 -11.50 -13.69
C ALA A 32 -4.33 -11.41 -13.53
N THR A 33 -4.87 -11.93 -12.43
CA THR A 33 -6.28 -11.82 -12.08
C THR A 33 -6.69 -10.36 -11.87
N ALA A 34 -5.88 -9.57 -11.14
CA ALA A 34 -6.15 -8.13 -10.97
C ALA A 34 -6.22 -7.40 -12.32
N ARG A 35 -5.31 -7.70 -13.26
CA ARG A 35 -5.32 -7.13 -14.61
C ARG A 35 -6.58 -7.48 -15.39
N GLY A 36 -7.04 -8.72 -15.31
CA GLY A 36 -8.27 -9.16 -15.96
C GLY A 36 -9.49 -8.35 -15.49
N LEU A 37 -9.60 -8.10 -14.18
CA LEU A 37 -10.69 -7.32 -13.59
C LEU A 37 -10.62 -5.82 -13.97
N VAL A 38 -9.43 -5.23 -13.98
CA VAL A 38 -9.23 -3.84 -14.42
C VAL A 38 -9.58 -3.69 -15.91
N SER A 39 -9.13 -4.62 -16.75
CA SER A 39 -9.50 -4.64 -18.18
C SER A 39 -11.00 -4.75 -18.36
N LEU A 40 -11.65 -5.67 -17.67
CA LEU A 40 -13.10 -5.84 -17.71
C LEU A 40 -13.86 -4.56 -17.30
N ALA A 41 -13.44 -3.91 -16.21
CA ALA A 41 -14.05 -2.65 -15.78
C ALA A 41 -13.93 -1.56 -16.84
N THR A 42 -12.75 -1.46 -17.49
CA THR A 42 -12.48 -0.50 -18.58
C THR A 42 -13.33 -0.80 -19.81
N GLU A 43 -13.40 -2.06 -20.23
CA GLU A 43 -14.19 -2.51 -21.39
C GLU A 43 -15.69 -2.25 -21.20
N LEU A 44 -16.20 -2.44 -19.98
CA LEU A 44 -17.61 -2.22 -19.66
C LEU A 44 -17.93 -0.75 -19.33
N GLY A 45 -16.93 0.12 -19.15
CA GLY A 45 -17.13 1.50 -18.72
C GLY A 45 -17.73 1.61 -17.32
N VAL A 46 -17.41 0.66 -16.42
CA VAL A 46 -17.90 0.61 -15.05
C VAL A 46 -16.80 1.01 -14.08
N SER A 47 -17.11 1.88 -13.11
CA SER A 47 -16.17 2.32 -12.09
C SER A 47 -15.68 1.15 -11.25
N LEU A 48 -14.36 1.03 -11.11
CA LEU A 48 -13.69 0.13 -10.18
C LEU A 48 -12.68 0.92 -9.35
N MET A 49 -12.75 0.82 -8.04
CA MET A 49 -11.82 1.44 -7.09
C MET A 49 -11.33 0.38 -6.09
N VAL A 50 -10.02 0.33 -5.88
CA VAL A 50 -9.42 -0.55 -4.86
C VAL A 50 -9.16 0.25 -3.57
N GLY A 51 -9.51 -0.34 -2.44
CA GLY A 51 -9.52 0.28 -1.13
C GLY A 51 -8.16 0.54 -0.51
N PHE A 52 -7.31 1.30 -1.16
CA PHE A 52 -6.03 1.77 -0.61
C PHE A 52 -6.25 2.97 0.32
N ASN A 53 -6.81 2.70 1.48
CA ASN A 53 -7.24 3.70 2.46
C ASN A 53 -6.16 4.68 2.91
N ARG A 54 -4.87 4.27 2.92
CA ARG A 54 -3.77 5.14 3.35
C ARG A 54 -3.59 6.38 2.51
N ARG A 55 -3.90 6.34 1.22
CA ARG A 55 -3.91 7.52 0.33
C ARG A 55 -4.88 8.61 0.79
N TYR A 56 -5.90 8.22 1.56
CA TYR A 56 -6.96 9.08 2.09
C TYR A 56 -6.82 9.37 3.58
N ALA A 57 -5.84 8.77 4.27
CA ALA A 57 -5.52 9.11 5.65
C ALA A 57 -5.00 10.56 5.70
N PRO A 58 -5.60 11.47 6.48
CA PRO A 58 -5.29 12.90 6.40
C PRO A 58 -3.80 13.20 6.51
N ALA A 59 -3.11 12.60 7.49
CA ALA A 59 -1.68 12.83 7.71
C ALA A 59 -0.79 12.34 6.54
N TYR A 60 -1.22 11.30 5.79
CA TYR A 60 -0.48 10.81 4.61
C TYR A 60 -0.85 11.60 3.36
N HIS A 61 -2.13 11.96 3.23
CA HIS A 61 -2.62 12.75 2.11
C HIS A 61 -1.95 14.13 2.04
N ASP A 62 -1.79 14.79 3.18
CA ASP A 62 -1.07 16.07 3.30
C ASP A 62 0.36 15.98 2.76
N LEU A 63 1.05 14.86 3.04
CA LEU A 63 2.41 14.65 2.58
C LEU A 63 2.52 14.50 1.06
N ALA A 64 1.47 14.08 0.38
CA ALA A 64 1.45 14.02 -1.08
C ALA A 64 1.59 15.43 -1.72
N GLY A 65 1.13 16.48 -1.04
CA GLY A 65 1.27 17.87 -1.44
C GLY A 65 2.67 18.48 -1.22
N TRP A 66 3.58 17.80 -0.54
CA TRP A 66 4.94 18.33 -0.36
C TRP A 66 5.76 18.18 -1.64
N ALA A 67 6.11 19.29 -2.28
CA ALA A 67 6.89 19.28 -3.53
C ALA A 67 8.31 18.70 -3.33
N ASP A 68 8.92 19.01 -2.18
CA ASP A 68 10.34 18.80 -1.91
C ASP A 68 10.64 17.49 -1.14
N ARG A 69 9.81 16.44 -1.35
CA ARG A 69 10.08 15.13 -0.78
C ARG A 69 11.34 14.55 -1.43
N ASP A 70 12.40 14.36 -0.66
CA ASP A 70 13.65 13.77 -1.11
C ASP A 70 13.74 12.29 -0.72
N VAL A 71 13.42 12.00 0.54
CA VAL A 71 13.39 10.62 1.07
C VAL A 71 12.02 10.33 1.67
N VAL A 72 11.44 9.20 1.29
CA VAL A 72 10.21 8.65 1.87
C VAL A 72 10.51 7.25 2.39
N SER A 73 10.38 7.02 3.69
CA SER A 73 10.52 5.68 4.25
C SER A 73 9.28 5.28 5.04
N LEU A 74 8.83 4.04 4.84
CA LEU A 74 7.68 3.47 5.54
C LEU A 74 8.07 2.17 6.22
N HIS A 75 7.99 2.16 7.53
CA HIS A 75 8.17 0.99 8.37
C HIS A 75 6.80 0.54 8.88
N LYS A 76 6.37 -0.66 8.49
CA LYS A 76 5.12 -1.26 8.96
C LYS A 76 5.43 -2.64 9.54
N HIS A 77 5.19 -2.80 10.81
CA HIS A 77 5.53 -4.03 11.52
C HIS A 77 4.29 -4.69 12.12
N ARG A 78 4.36 -6.01 12.30
CA ARG A 78 3.35 -6.85 12.91
C ARG A 78 3.95 -7.74 13.99
N SER A 79 3.09 -8.24 14.85
CA SER A 79 3.40 -9.28 15.83
C SER A 79 2.50 -10.49 15.54
N GLU A 80 2.75 -11.12 14.43
CA GLU A 80 1.96 -12.24 13.89
C GLU A 80 2.88 -13.37 13.45
N GLU A 81 2.33 -14.54 13.22
CA GLU A 81 3.08 -15.65 12.65
C GLU A 81 3.46 -15.36 11.19
N PRO A 82 4.73 -15.49 10.81
CA PRO A 82 5.14 -15.41 9.41
C PRO A 82 4.39 -16.46 8.57
N GLY A 83 4.05 -16.11 7.34
CA GLY A 83 3.33 -16.94 6.41
C GLY A 83 4.01 -17.03 5.04
N PRO A 84 3.40 -17.73 4.07
CA PRO A 84 3.89 -17.76 2.70
C PRO A 84 4.09 -16.37 2.13
N ALA A 85 5.18 -16.14 1.39
CA ALA A 85 5.54 -14.82 0.89
C ALA A 85 4.40 -14.12 0.11
N ARG A 86 3.62 -14.86 -0.69
CA ARG A 86 2.48 -14.31 -1.43
C ARG A 86 1.41 -13.74 -0.51
N ALA A 87 1.01 -14.49 0.52
CA ALA A 87 0.03 -14.01 1.49
C ALA A 87 0.56 -12.77 2.23
N MET A 88 1.80 -12.82 2.73
CA MET A 88 2.43 -11.69 3.43
C MET A 88 2.52 -10.43 2.56
N VAL A 89 2.81 -10.58 1.27
CA VAL A 89 2.90 -9.46 0.33
C VAL A 89 1.51 -8.88 0.01
N PHE A 90 0.56 -9.70 -0.41
CA PHE A 90 -0.75 -9.22 -0.89
C PHE A 90 -1.69 -8.82 0.25
N ASP A 91 -1.60 -9.43 1.45
CA ASP A 91 -2.47 -9.07 2.56
C ASP A 91 -1.95 -7.88 3.38
N ASP A 92 -0.62 -7.74 3.52
CA ASP A 92 -0.04 -6.73 4.41
C ASP A 92 0.92 -5.77 3.72
N PHE A 93 1.95 -6.30 3.02
CA PHE A 93 3.01 -5.48 2.45
C PHE A 93 2.53 -4.62 1.28
N ILE A 94 1.44 -4.98 0.64
CA ILE A 94 0.77 -4.19 -0.41
C ILE A 94 0.49 -2.75 0.04
N HIS A 95 0.18 -2.54 1.31
CA HIS A 95 0.00 -1.20 1.87
C HIS A 95 1.28 -0.37 1.86
N VAL A 96 2.43 -1.00 2.12
CA VAL A 96 3.74 -0.34 2.06
C VAL A 96 4.04 0.06 0.61
N ILE A 97 3.90 -0.88 -0.32
CA ILE A 97 4.12 -0.63 -1.75
C ILE A 97 3.22 0.49 -2.25
N ASP A 98 1.93 0.42 -1.96
CA ASP A 98 0.95 1.40 -2.42
C ASP A 98 1.23 2.81 -1.87
N THR A 99 1.52 2.92 -0.58
CA THR A 99 1.83 4.21 0.05
C THR A 99 3.09 4.83 -0.53
N LEU A 100 4.14 4.03 -0.71
CA LEU A 100 5.39 4.53 -1.31
C LEU A 100 5.17 4.98 -2.75
N ARG A 101 4.42 4.23 -3.57
CA ARG A 101 4.07 4.63 -4.95
C ARG A 101 3.22 5.90 -4.99
N PHE A 102 2.33 6.08 -4.03
CA PHE A 102 1.50 7.28 -3.91
C PHE A 102 2.35 8.54 -3.61
N LEU A 103 3.35 8.40 -2.74
CA LEU A 103 4.22 9.51 -2.34
C LEU A 103 5.41 9.72 -3.29
N VAL A 104 5.90 8.67 -3.93
CA VAL A 104 7.02 8.69 -4.87
C VAL A 104 6.60 7.99 -6.17
N PRO A 105 5.90 8.71 -7.08
CA PRO A 105 5.53 8.14 -8.39
C PRO A 105 6.78 7.67 -9.14
N SER A 106 6.75 6.43 -9.64
CA SER A 106 7.88 5.79 -10.29
C SER A 106 7.43 4.70 -11.25
N SER A 107 8.23 4.45 -12.29
CA SER A 107 8.10 3.26 -13.13
C SER A 107 8.52 1.98 -12.42
N MET A 108 9.13 2.09 -11.23
CA MET A 108 9.67 0.98 -10.44
C MET A 108 10.71 0.13 -11.19
N GLY A 109 11.38 0.71 -12.17
CA GLY A 109 12.40 0.02 -12.99
C GLY A 109 13.60 -0.47 -12.17
N ASP A 110 13.98 0.32 -11.18
CA ASP A 110 15.12 0.11 -10.27
C ASP A 110 14.73 -0.56 -8.93
N LEU A 111 13.54 -1.21 -8.86
CA LEU A 111 13.06 -1.86 -7.63
C LEU A 111 14.08 -2.89 -7.12
N ALA A 112 14.70 -2.60 -5.98
CA ALA A 112 15.48 -3.54 -5.20
C ALA A 112 14.62 -4.17 -4.12
N VAL A 113 14.76 -5.50 -3.92
CA VAL A 113 14.00 -6.27 -2.95
C VAL A 113 14.97 -7.06 -2.07
N ALA A 114 14.82 -6.96 -0.75
CA ALA A 114 15.51 -7.80 0.21
C ALA A 114 14.49 -8.59 1.04
N THR A 115 14.69 -9.89 1.15
CA THR A 115 13.75 -10.78 1.84
C THR A 115 14.48 -11.68 2.83
N HIS A 116 13.77 -12.14 3.86
CA HIS A 116 14.17 -13.28 4.64
C HIS A 116 13.01 -14.28 4.69
N VAL A 117 13.20 -15.38 4.00
CA VAL A 117 12.30 -16.52 4.00
C VAL A 117 13.00 -17.66 4.74
N THR A 118 12.31 -18.28 5.69
CA THR A 118 12.82 -19.42 6.46
C THR A 118 12.84 -20.69 5.61
N GLY A 119 13.57 -21.70 6.03
CA GLY A 119 13.67 -22.98 5.31
C GLY A 119 12.32 -23.70 5.11
N ASP A 120 11.29 -23.38 5.90
CA ASP A 120 9.91 -23.85 5.73
C ASP A 120 9.05 -22.94 4.85
N GLY A 121 9.65 -21.97 4.15
CA GLY A 121 8.97 -21.09 3.19
C GLY A 121 8.23 -19.90 3.79
N ARG A 122 8.40 -19.59 5.07
CA ARG A 122 7.73 -18.49 5.74
C ARG A 122 8.51 -17.18 5.61
N CYS A 123 7.87 -16.14 5.13
CA CYS A 123 8.45 -14.81 5.00
C CYS A 123 8.43 -14.07 6.34
N ARG A 124 9.59 -13.81 6.93
CA ARG A 124 9.73 -13.10 8.22
C ARG A 124 9.87 -11.59 8.08
N ARG A 125 10.53 -11.14 7.01
CA ARG A 125 10.73 -9.71 6.74
C ARG A 125 10.90 -9.46 5.25
N LEU A 126 10.49 -8.27 4.86
CA LEU A 126 10.63 -7.74 3.51
C LEU A 126 11.17 -6.31 3.60
N ALA A 127 12.01 -5.94 2.65
CA ALA A 127 12.36 -4.56 2.37
C ALA A 127 12.35 -4.32 0.87
N VAL A 128 11.92 -3.14 0.47
CA VAL A 128 11.96 -2.64 -0.90
C VAL A 128 12.60 -1.27 -0.93
N GLN A 129 13.28 -0.98 -2.02
CA GLN A 129 13.82 0.33 -2.33
C GLN A 129 13.65 0.62 -3.82
N PHE A 130 13.30 1.85 -4.16
CA PHE A 130 13.25 2.33 -5.54
C PHE A 130 13.42 3.85 -5.57
N THR A 131 13.67 4.40 -6.77
CA THR A 131 13.68 5.84 -6.99
C THR A 131 12.56 6.27 -7.93
N GLY A 132 12.11 7.51 -7.80
CA GLY A 132 11.12 8.13 -8.67
C GLY A 132 11.27 9.65 -8.69
N GLU A 133 11.46 10.24 -9.85
CA GLU A 133 11.64 11.70 -10.01
C GLU A 133 12.76 12.28 -9.13
N GLY A 134 13.86 11.54 -8.95
CA GLY A 134 15.00 11.92 -8.10
C GLY A 134 14.80 11.66 -6.61
N ARG A 135 13.64 11.16 -6.18
CA ARG A 135 13.29 10.85 -4.79
C ARG A 135 13.58 9.40 -4.46
N LEU A 136 13.99 9.14 -3.22
CA LEU A 136 14.23 7.80 -2.70
C LEU A 136 13.01 7.30 -1.91
N ALA A 137 12.54 6.10 -2.23
CA ALA A 137 11.52 5.39 -1.46
C ALA A 137 12.08 4.12 -0.83
N VAL A 138 11.83 3.89 0.46
CA VAL A 138 12.24 2.71 1.22
C VAL A 138 11.05 2.16 2.03
N GLY A 139 10.77 0.88 1.89
CA GLY A 139 9.72 0.20 2.63
C GLY A 139 10.24 -1.01 3.39
N ILE A 140 9.92 -1.15 4.66
CA ILE A 140 10.36 -2.25 5.49
C ILE A 140 9.17 -2.84 6.26
N MET A 141 9.08 -4.16 6.29
CA MET A 141 8.10 -4.86 7.13
C MET A 141 8.72 -6.10 7.78
N SER A 142 8.41 -6.29 9.05
CA SER A 142 8.69 -7.49 9.83
C SER A 142 7.41 -7.97 10.49
N TRP A 143 7.17 -9.29 10.48
CA TRP A 143 6.03 -9.91 11.15
C TRP A 143 6.37 -10.42 12.55
N THR A 144 7.59 -10.22 13.01
CA THR A 144 8.08 -10.67 14.33
C THR A 144 8.52 -9.51 15.24
N ALA A 145 7.87 -8.37 15.14
CA ALA A 145 8.32 -7.12 15.77
C ALA A 145 7.83 -6.92 17.22
N GLY A 146 7.16 -7.90 17.81
CA GLY A 146 6.66 -7.80 19.20
C GLY A 146 5.34 -7.05 19.33
N MET A 147 5.08 -6.03 18.50
CA MET A 147 3.78 -5.33 18.39
C MET A 147 3.57 -4.75 17.00
N ALA A 148 2.31 -4.50 16.66
CA ALA A 148 1.97 -3.77 15.43
C ALA A 148 2.38 -2.30 15.58
N HIS A 149 3.11 -1.77 14.58
CA HIS A 149 3.56 -0.38 14.57
C HIS A 149 3.81 0.08 13.14
N GLU A 150 3.40 1.31 12.79
CA GLU A 150 3.59 1.88 11.48
C GLU A 150 4.17 3.29 11.60
N VAL A 151 5.29 3.56 10.92
CA VAL A 151 5.92 4.88 10.87
C VAL A 151 6.22 5.24 9.42
N LEU A 152 5.62 6.31 8.95
CA LEU A 152 5.97 6.98 7.71
C LEU A 152 6.88 8.16 8.04
N ASP A 153 8.03 8.22 7.40
CA ASP A 153 9.02 9.28 7.57
C ASP A 153 9.29 9.94 6.21
N VAL A 154 9.10 11.25 6.13
CA VAL A 154 9.31 12.03 4.91
C VAL A 154 10.29 13.16 5.21
N ILE A 155 11.35 13.24 4.42
CA ILE A 155 12.43 14.23 4.54
C ILE A 155 12.50 15.01 3.23
N GLY A 156 12.69 16.33 3.33
CA GLY A 156 12.96 17.19 2.19
C GLY A 156 13.04 18.66 2.59
N ASP A 157 13.86 19.41 1.87
CA ASP A 157 14.02 20.88 1.98
C ASP A 157 14.14 21.42 3.42
N GLY A 158 15.07 20.82 4.20
CA GLY A 158 15.36 21.26 5.57
C GLY A 158 14.27 20.92 6.60
N ARG A 159 13.30 20.10 6.25
CA ARG A 159 12.24 19.61 7.15
C ARG A 159 12.08 18.10 7.08
N ARG A 160 11.56 17.52 8.16
CA ARG A 160 11.20 16.12 8.26
C ARG A 160 9.87 16.01 8.97
N ARG A 161 9.02 15.10 8.53
CA ARG A 161 7.79 14.70 9.24
C ARG A 161 7.75 13.22 9.43
N GLN A 162 7.49 12.79 10.65
CA GLN A 162 7.11 11.43 10.98
C GLN A 162 5.60 11.38 11.23
N VAL A 163 4.94 10.37 10.67
CA VAL A 163 3.56 10.02 10.98
C VAL A 163 3.55 8.63 11.61
N ILE A 164 3.10 8.54 12.83
CA ILE A 164 3.07 7.32 13.63
C ILE A 164 1.64 6.80 13.68
N ASP A 165 1.47 5.52 13.34
CA ASP A 165 0.19 4.82 13.32
C ASP A 165 -0.94 5.58 12.60
N LEU A 166 -0.58 6.24 11.46
CA LEU A 166 -1.48 6.99 10.58
C LEU A 166 -2.02 8.32 11.17
N ALA A 167 -1.66 8.69 12.40
CA ALA A 167 -2.35 9.76 13.08
C ALA A 167 -1.47 10.72 13.89
N ASP A 168 -0.51 10.21 14.67
CA ASP A 168 0.36 11.07 15.47
C ASP A 168 1.47 11.65 14.59
N ILE A 169 1.71 12.97 14.66
CA ILE A 169 2.65 13.67 13.79
C ILE A 169 3.79 14.25 14.64
N VAL A 170 5.01 14.08 14.18
CA VAL A 170 6.19 14.76 14.70
C VAL A 170 6.88 15.48 13.56
N ASP A 171 6.93 16.81 13.64
CA ASP A 171 7.61 17.69 12.68
C ASP A 171 8.96 18.12 13.22
N PHE A 172 9.95 18.14 12.33
CA PHE A 172 11.30 18.65 12.57
C PHE A 172 11.61 19.73 11.53
N ALA A 173 11.69 20.99 11.97
CA ALA A 173 12.00 22.15 11.13
C ALA A 173 12.76 23.20 11.97
N GLY A 174 14.02 22.88 12.33
CA GLY A 174 14.80 23.65 13.30
C GLY A 174 14.45 23.34 14.77
N GLU A 175 13.25 22.96 15.06
CA GLU A 175 12.76 22.47 16.35
C GLU A 175 11.89 21.21 16.14
N GLU A 176 11.70 20.44 17.19
CA GLU A 176 10.75 19.33 17.23
C GLU A 176 9.38 19.82 17.67
N ARG A 177 8.34 19.48 16.93
CA ARG A 177 6.93 19.75 17.28
C ARG A 177 6.11 18.47 17.20
N VAL A 178 5.54 18.05 18.31
CA VAL A 178 4.65 16.89 18.42
C VAL A 178 3.20 17.36 18.30
N SER A 179 2.46 16.78 17.36
CA SER A 179 1.02 16.96 17.17
C SER A 179 0.34 15.60 17.33
N PRO A 180 -0.19 15.30 18.53
CA PRO A 180 -0.86 14.03 18.77
C PRO A 180 -2.14 13.94 17.93
N ARG A 181 -2.60 12.70 17.70
CA ARG A 181 -3.87 12.44 17.02
C ARG A 181 -5.02 13.21 17.63
N ASP A 182 -5.94 13.65 16.79
CA ASP A 182 -7.19 14.24 17.29
C ASP A 182 -7.98 13.17 18.07
N GLY A 183 -8.17 13.41 19.35
CA GLY A 183 -8.91 12.51 20.23
C GLY A 183 -10.41 12.40 19.94
N TRP A 184 -10.94 13.29 19.11
CA TRP A 184 -12.33 13.30 18.68
C TRP A 184 -12.55 12.62 17.31
N ALA A 185 -11.50 12.49 16.49
CA ALA A 185 -11.59 11.83 15.21
C ALA A 185 -11.73 10.30 15.38
N SER A 186 -12.66 9.73 14.64
CA SER A 186 -12.88 8.28 14.66
C SER A 186 -11.76 7.52 13.93
N ALA A 187 -11.56 6.26 14.27
CA ALA A 187 -10.57 5.42 13.60
C ALA A 187 -10.78 5.31 12.07
N PRO A 188 -12.02 5.20 11.52
CA PRO A 188 -12.25 5.30 10.09
C PRO A 188 -11.83 6.61 9.45
N GLU A 189 -11.97 7.75 10.14
CA GLU A 189 -11.51 9.06 9.66
C GLU A 189 -9.99 9.12 9.65
N LEU A 190 -9.33 8.84 10.76
CA LEU A 190 -7.86 8.86 10.87
C LEU A 190 -7.18 7.92 9.88
N ARG A 191 -7.79 6.78 9.61
CA ARG A 191 -7.28 5.77 8.67
C ARG A 191 -7.67 6.01 7.22
N GLY A 192 -8.43 7.07 6.92
CA GLY A 192 -8.83 7.44 5.57
C GLY A 192 -10.01 6.66 4.97
N PHE A 193 -10.64 5.75 5.70
CA PHE A 193 -11.79 4.97 5.19
C PHE A 193 -12.98 5.86 4.87
N ALA A 194 -13.28 6.83 5.75
CA ALA A 194 -14.41 7.75 5.54
C ALA A 194 -14.21 8.60 4.28
N ALA A 195 -13.01 9.18 4.09
CA ALA A 195 -12.68 9.99 2.92
C ALA A 195 -12.67 9.14 1.64
N MET A 196 -12.11 7.92 1.69
CA MET A 196 -12.11 6.97 0.57
C MET A 196 -13.52 6.60 0.11
N CYS A 197 -14.41 6.26 1.03
CA CYS A 197 -15.82 5.97 0.71
C CYS A 197 -16.54 7.22 0.18
N GLY A 198 -16.25 8.39 0.75
CA GLY A 198 -16.79 9.67 0.28
C GLY A 198 -16.38 9.98 -1.16
N GLU A 199 -15.11 9.78 -1.50
CA GLU A 199 -14.58 9.93 -2.86
C GLU A 199 -15.27 9.00 -3.86
N PHE A 200 -15.39 7.72 -3.51
CA PHE A 200 -16.10 6.74 -4.35
C PHE A 200 -17.55 7.15 -4.59
N LEU A 201 -18.31 7.42 -3.52
CA LEU A 201 -19.73 7.77 -3.63
C LEU A 201 -19.94 9.09 -4.37
N GLY A 202 -19.08 10.09 -4.12
CA GLY A 202 -19.12 11.37 -4.80
C GLY A 202 -18.87 11.23 -6.31
N SER A 203 -17.89 10.42 -6.69
CA SER A 203 -17.57 10.14 -8.09
C SER A 203 -18.71 9.44 -8.82
N VAL A 204 -19.26 8.39 -8.22
CA VAL A 204 -20.39 7.64 -8.81
C VAL A 204 -21.63 8.54 -8.97
N ARG A 205 -21.98 9.32 -7.94
CA ARG A 205 -23.13 10.26 -8.01
C ARG A 205 -22.92 11.38 -9.04
N GLY A 206 -21.67 11.84 -9.20
CA GLY A 206 -21.30 12.85 -10.18
C GLY A 206 -21.11 12.31 -11.60
N GLY A 207 -21.28 11.01 -11.84
CA GLY A 207 -21.06 10.38 -13.15
C GLY A 207 -19.57 10.30 -13.57
N ARG A 208 -18.63 10.49 -12.63
CA ARG A 208 -17.20 10.37 -12.90
C ARG A 208 -16.76 8.91 -12.84
N LEU A 209 -16.21 8.42 -13.93
CA LEU A 209 -15.65 7.07 -13.98
C LEU A 209 -14.37 7.00 -13.14
N LEU A 210 -14.29 5.99 -12.26
CA LEU A 210 -13.11 5.66 -11.49
C LEU A 210 -12.35 4.52 -12.16
N ASP A 211 -11.07 4.75 -12.44
CA ASP A 211 -10.15 3.81 -13.07
C ASP A 211 -9.22 3.19 -12.02
N ALA A 212 -9.08 1.86 -12.06
CA ALA A 212 -8.22 1.10 -11.16
C ALA A 212 -6.82 0.80 -11.75
N SER A 213 -6.43 1.42 -12.85
CA SER A 213 -5.13 1.17 -13.53
C SER A 213 -3.94 1.44 -12.61
N ASP A 214 -3.98 2.51 -11.79
CA ASP A 214 -2.91 2.76 -10.84
C ASP A 214 -2.86 1.71 -9.71
N ALA A 215 -4.00 1.21 -9.28
CA ALA A 215 -4.08 0.11 -8.32
C ALA A 215 -3.50 -1.20 -8.90
N LEU A 216 -3.69 -1.45 -10.21
CA LEU A 216 -3.06 -2.58 -10.89
C LEU A 216 -1.53 -2.51 -10.83
N LEU A 217 -0.93 -1.33 -11.02
CA LEU A 217 0.52 -1.16 -10.89
C LEU A 217 1.03 -1.57 -9.49
N THR A 218 0.27 -1.30 -8.43
CA THR A 218 0.61 -1.79 -7.08
C THR A 218 0.63 -3.32 -7.02
N HIS A 219 -0.36 -4.01 -7.63
CA HIS A 219 -0.40 -5.48 -7.68
C HIS A 219 0.76 -6.05 -8.51
N GLU A 220 1.13 -5.40 -9.62
CA GLU A 220 2.27 -5.80 -10.44
C GLU A 220 3.60 -5.72 -9.68
N VAL A 221 3.77 -4.68 -8.87
CA VAL A 221 4.94 -4.57 -7.98
C VAL A 221 4.90 -5.64 -6.90
N CYS A 222 3.75 -5.91 -6.28
CA CYS A 222 3.59 -7.02 -5.35
C CYS A 222 4.02 -8.35 -5.97
N GLU A 223 3.62 -8.63 -7.21
CA GLU A 223 4.02 -9.84 -7.93
C GLU A 223 5.53 -9.92 -8.15
N ARG A 224 6.19 -8.79 -8.48
CA ARG A 224 7.66 -8.73 -8.59
C ARG A 224 8.33 -9.03 -7.25
N VAL A 225 7.81 -8.51 -6.13
CA VAL A 225 8.32 -8.77 -4.78
C VAL A 225 8.18 -10.25 -4.43
N VAL A 226 7.03 -10.86 -4.71
CA VAL A 226 6.81 -12.31 -4.49
C VAL A 226 7.80 -13.15 -5.27
N ARG A 227 8.02 -12.86 -6.56
CA ARG A 227 9.02 -13.57 -7.39
C ARG A 227 10.43 -13.44 -6.84
N SER A 228 10.81 -12.25 -6.38
CA SER A 228 12.13 -12.01 -5.77
C SER A 228 12.31 -12.79 -4.46
N ALA A 229 11.25 -12.96 -3.68
CA ALA A 229 11.26 -13.75 -2.46
C ALA A 229 11.44 -15.26 -2.75
N ALA A 230 10.82 -15.77 -3.82
CA ALA A 230 10.91 -17.16 -4.22
C ALA A 230 12.34 -17.56 -4.67
N VAL A 231 13.01 -16.68 -5.42
CA VAL A 231 14.39 -16.94 -5.93
C VAL A 231 15.43 -16.97 -4.80
N ARG A 232 15.21 -16.25 -3.70
CA ARG A 232 16.15 -16.17 -2.56
C ARG A 232 15.86 -17.18 -1.44
N GLY A 233 14.83 -17.98 -1.57
CA GLY A 233 14.47 -19.05 -0.64
C GLY A 233 15.27 -20.33 -0.78
N GLU A 234 16.24 -20.41 -1.72
CA GLU A 234 17.19 -21.50 -1.77
C GLU A 234 18.18 -21.39 -0.60
N PRO A 235 18.46 -22.46 0.14
CA PRO A 235 19.39 -22.42 1.27
C PRO A 235 20.77 -21.99 0.75
N HIS A 236 21.22 -20.84 1.21
CA HIS A 236 22.63 -20.48 1.10
C HIS A 236 23.35 -21.39 2.10
N ASP A 237 23.96 -22.46 1.61
CA ASP A 237 24.83 -23.33 2.39
C ASP A 237 26.04 -22.50 2.88
N PRO A 238 26.22 -22.27 4.18
CA PRO A 238 27.40 -21.57 4.66
C PRO A 238 28.57 -22.54 4.55
N ALA A 239 29.50 -22.24 3.61
CA ALA A 239 30.81 -22.87 3.57
C ALA A 239 31.64 -22.47 4.78
#